data_833f392f56d0e728a6010d530951773b
#
_entry.id   833f392f56d0e728a6010d530951773b
#
_cell.length_a   1.000
_cell.length_b   1.000
_cell.length_c   1.000
_cell.angle_alpha   90.00
_cell.angle_beta   90.00
_cell.angle_gamma   90.00
#
_symmetry.space_group_name_H-M   'P 1'
#
loop_
_entity.id
_entity.type
_entity.pdbx_description
1 polymer ?
#
loop_
_entity_poly.entity_id
_entity_poly.type
_entity_poly.pdbx_seq_one_letter_code
_entity_poly.pdbx_strand_id
1 'polypeptide(L)'
;SSAASDVYKRQDNNNTLVINIPPDKTGNIREYEANAIMELAKRIGIKKDKPLPKNGELLSLNSEVVPSSVFQENIQLYGGKYATDGGMQTLWRAADTIATLTIMLPQKPFNKISIFEACEQHVAPDGFTTERLNRIQEYNIEILENNQWKCIYVSDELMGDCKVIHFPKSYQTSKLRLNITRSIAPPAIYEINVIHKDKCSLG
;
A
#
# COMPACT_ATOMS: atom_id res chain seq x y z
N SER A 1 1.51 21.17 30.77
CA SER A 1 1.13 19.92 30.90
C SER A 1 -0.29 19.42 30.61
N SER A 2 -1.22 20.28 30.15
CA SER A 2 -2.50 19.80 29.66
C SER A 2 -2.37 18.90 28.42
N ALA A 3 -1.46 19.20 27.51
CA ALA A 3 -1.22 18.43 26.30
C ALA A 3 -0.80 16.97 26.57
N ALA A 4 0.04 16.72 27.58
CA ALA A 4 0.47 15.36 27.92
C ALA A 4 -0.69 14.52 28.49
N SER A 5 -1.56 15.14 29.31
CA SER A 5 -2.78 14.49 29.84
C SER A 5 -3.77 14.12 28.73
N ASP A 6 -3.90 14.95 27.70
CA ASP A 6 -4.79 14.70 26.58
C ASP A 6 -4.28 13.58 25.67
N VAL A 7 -2.96 13.43 25.56
CA VAL A 7 -2.32 12.31 24.82
C VAL A 7 -2.65 10.97 25.47
N TYR A 8 -2.52 10.86 26.80
CA TYR A 8 -2.85 9.63 27.52
C TYR A 8 -4.32 9.25 27.36
N LYS A 9 -5.22 10.22 27.56
CA LYS A 9 -6.67 9.97 27.40
C LYS A 9 -7.06 9.51 25.99
N ARG A 10 -6.33 9.96 24.96
CA ARG A 10 -6.61 9.56 23.57
C ARG A 10 -6.09 8.18 23.25
N GLN A 11 -4.94 7.78 23.78
CA GLN A 11 -4.39 6.44 23.60
C GLN A 11 -5.21 5.37 24.35
N ASP A 12 -5.67 5.64 25.55
CA ASP A 12 -6.52 4.74 26.33
C ASP A 12 -7.86 4.45 25.62
N ASN A 13 -8.29 5.35 24.75
CA ASN A 13 -9.50 5.20 23.93
C ASN A 13 -9.23 4.63 22.52
N ASN A 14 -8.07 4.04 22.27
CA ASN A 14 -7.70 3.46 20.98
C ASN A 14 -7.68 4.47 19.81
N ASN A 15 -7.48 5.75 20.08
CA ASN A 15 -7.43 6.81 19.10
C ASN A 15 -5.99 7.07 18.63
N THR A 16 -5.82 7.38 17.35
CA THR A 16 -4.53 7.82 16.79
C THR A 16 -4.31 9.29 17.09
N LEU A 17 -3.18 9.63 17.72
CA LEU A 17 -2.74 11.01 17.91
C LEU A 17 -1.71 11.36 16.83
N VAL A 18 -2.00 12.40 16.06
CA VAL A 18 -1.06 13.00 15.10
C VAL A 18 -0.59 14.33 15.66
N ILE A 19 0.73 14.48 15.86
CA ILE A 19 1.34 15.71 16.35
C ILE A 19 2.07 16.36 15.17
N ASN A 20 1.68 17.60 14.86
CA ASN A 20 2.40 18.40 13.88
C ASN A 20 3.57 19.11 14.57
N ILE A 21 4.77 18.99 14.01
CA ILE A 21 5.99 19.63 14.49
C ILE A 21 6.50 20.50 13.35
N PRO A 22 6.19 21.79 13.36
CA PRO A 22 6.66 22.68 12.31
C PRO A 22 8.18 22.87 12.41
N PRO A 23 8.91 22.78 11.28
CA PRO A 23 10.34 23.09 11.27
C PRO A 23 10.57 24.58 11.54
N ASP A 24 11.75 24.92 12.02
CA ASP A 24 12.21 26.29 12.10
C ASP A 24 12.57 26.84 10.69
N LYS A 25 13.02 28.08 10.62
CA LYS A 25 13.38 28.74 9.36
C LYS A 25 14.56 28.08 8.63
N THR A 26 15.33 27.21 9.31
CA THR A 26 16.44 26.45 8.73
C THR A 26 16.07 25.02 8.34
N GLY A 27 14.80 24.62 8.57
CA GLY A 27 14.30 23.28 8.29
C GLY A 27 14.55 22.28 9.42
N ASN A 28 15.09 22.71 10.57
CA ASN A 28 15.35 21.86 11.71
C ASN A 28 14.18 21.85 12.71
N ILE A 29 14.06 20.78 13.48
CA ILE A 29 13.17 20.75 14.65
C ILE A 29 13.84 21.54 15.78
N ARG A 30 13.11 22.48 16.38
CA ARG A 30 13.63 23.26 17.50
C ARG A 30 13.91 22.38 18.71
N GLU A 31 14.98 22.66 19.42
CA GLU A 31 15.47 21.82 20.51
C GLU A 31 14.42 21.56 21.60
N TYR A 32 13.64 22.56 21.97
CA TYR A 32 12.58 22.38 22.99
C TYR A 32 11.45 21.47 22.51
N GLU A 33 11.13 21.47 21.22
CA GLU A 33 10.13 20.57 20.63
C GLU A 33 10.65 19.14 20.56
N ALA A 34 11.91 18.96 20.14
CA ALA A 34 12.59 17.67 20.16
C ALA A 34 12.60 17.05 21.57
N ASN A 35 12.96 17.87 22.58
CA ASN A 35 12.99 17.45 23.97
C ASN A 35 11.58 17.08 24.50
N ALA A 36 10.55 17.86 24.15
CA ALA A 36 9.18 17.56 24.53
C ALA A 36 8.68 16.23 23.95
N ILE A 37 9.02 15.94 22.68
CA ILE A 37 8.68 14.67 22.03
C ILE A 37 9.41 13.51 22.69
N MET A 38 10.70 13.67 22.97
CA MET A 38 11.49 12.64 23.63
C MET A 38 10.96 12.32 25.03
N GLU A 39 10.55 13.35 25.77
CA GLU A 39 9.93 13.15 27.07
C GLU A 39 8.57 12.47 26.98
N LEU A 40 7.74 12.87 26.00
CA LEU A 40 6.47 12.21 25.72
C LEU A 40 6.69 10.72 25.39
N ALA A 41 7.61 10.42 24.47
CA ALA A 41 7.97 9.06 24.09
C ALA A 41 8.38 8.21 25.30
N LYS A 42 9.16 8.79 26.21
CA LYS A 42 9.57 8.13 27.46
C LYS A 42 8.37 7.85 28.38
N ARG A 43 7.44 8.81 28.51
CA ARG A 43 6.24 8.66 29.37
C ARG A 43 5.28 7.60 28.85
N ILE A 44 5.11 7.49 27.52
CA ILE A 44 4.25 6.47 26.90
C ILE A 44 4.96 5.13 26.63
N GLY A 45 6.20 5.00 27.15
CA GLY A 45 6.94 3.73 27.10
C GLY A 45 7.49 3.34 25.73
N ILE A 46 7.64 4.30 24.78
CA ILE A 46 8.34 4.07 23.52
C ILE A 46 9.81 3.83 23.85
N LYS A 47 10.27 2.61 23.68
CA LYS A 47 11.69 2.25 23.89
C LYS A 47 12.46 2.65 22.62
N LYS A 48 13.51 3.47 22.82
CA LYS A 48 14.40 3.96 21.75
C LYS A 48 15.08 2.84 20.95
N ASP A 49 15.22 1.67 21.57
CA ASP A 49 15.96 0.52 21.05
C ASP A 49 15.06 -0.61 20.51
N LYS A 50 13.74 -0.39 20.43
CA LYS A 50 12.93 -1.33 19.64
C LYS A 50 13.26 -1.06 18.17
N PRO A 51 13.95 -1.97 17.48
CA PRO A 51 14.08 -1.84 16.03
C PRO A 51 12.65 -1.71 15.48
N LEU A 52 12.43 -0.71 14.64
CA LEU A 52 11.17 -0.63 13.88
C LEU A 52 10.92 -2.03 13.32
N PRO A 53 9.68 -2.58 13.45
CA PRO A 53 9.40 -3.87 12.88
C PRO A 53 9.84 -3.83 11.43
N LYS A 54 10.78 -4.69 11.06
CA LYS A 54 11.20 -4.80 9.66
C LYS A 54 9.93 -5.08 8.88
N ASN A 55 9.56 -4.19 7.97
CA ASN A 55 8.35 -4.31 7.16
C ASN A 55 8.38 -5.55 6.24
N GLY A 56 9.41 -6.36 6.33
CA GLY A 56 9.71 -7.46 5.45
C GLY A 56 10.54 -7.02 4.24
N GLU A 57 11.01 -7.97 3.47
CA GLU A 57 11.70 -7.70 2.20
C GLU A 57 10.64 -7.40 1.12
N LEU A 58 10.74 -6.24 0.48
CA LEU A 58 9.88 -5.85 -0.64
C LEU A 58 10.44 -6.45 -1.93
N LEU A 59 9.74 -7.43 -2.49
CA LEU A 59 10.19 -8.20 -3.66
C LEU A 59 9.78 -7.58 -5.00
N SER A 60 8.74 -6.76 -5.01
CA SER A 60 8.20 -6.14 -6.22
C SER A 60 8.82 -4.80 -6.59
N LEU A 61 9.63 -4.20 -5.70
CA LEU A 61 10.18 -2.86 -5.94
C LEU A 61 11.02 -2.81 -7.24
N ASN A 62 10.64 -1.88 -8.14
CA ASN A 62 11.25 -1.72 -9.46
C ASN A 62 11.24 -2.99 -10.33
N SER A 63 10.30 -3.89 -10.08
CA SER A 63 10.12 -5.08 -10.91
C SER A 63 9.60 -4.71 -12.29
N GLU A 64 9.95 -5.51 -13.28
CA GLU A 64 9.33 -5.44 -14.60
C GLU A 64 7.85 -5.80 -14.48
N VAL A 65 6.98 -4.98 -15.06
CA VAL A 65 5.53 -5.18 -15.08
C VAL A 65 5.00 -5.16 -16.49
N VAL A 66 4.30 -6.23 -16.87
CA VAL A 66 3.65 -6.37 -18.18
C VAL A 66 2.14 -6.17 -17.98
N PRO A 67 1.58 -5.02 -18.37
CA PRO A 67 0.15 -4.77 -18.34
C PRO A 67 -0.53 -5.35 -19.59
N SER A 68 -1.83 -5.73 -19.48
CA SER A 68 -2.64 -6.10 -20.65
C SER A 68 -2.97 -4.92 -21.55
N SER A 69 -3.09 -3.74 -20.96
CA SER A 69 -3.35 -2.48 -21.67
C SER A 69 -2.86 -1.29 -20.86
N VAL A 70 -2.71 -0.14 -21.54
CA VAL A 70 -2.32 1.13 -20.96
C VAL A 70 -3.25 2.21 -21.48
N PHE A 71 -3.79 3.03 -20.59
CA PHE A 71 -4.72 4.11 -20.93
C PHE A 71 -4.13 5.05 -21.97
N GLN A 72 -4.89 5.25 -23.07
CA GLN A 72 -4.50 6.05 -24.24
C GLN A 72 -3.14 5.62 -24.85
N GLU A 73 -2.70 4.37 -24.62
CA GLU A 73 -1.38 3.88 -25.02
C GLU A 73 -0.20 4.72 -24.48
N ASN A 74 -0.47 5.56 -23.49
CA ASN A 74 0.51 6.48 -22.93
C ASN A 74 1.35 5.81 -21.83
N ILE A 75 2.36 5.05 -22.25
CA ILE A 75 3.27 4.32 -21.35
C ILE A 75 4.07 5.28 -20.45
N GLN A 76 4.31 6.51 -20.91
CA GLN A 76 5.07 7.51 -20.16
C GLN A 76 4.34 7.98 -18.90
N LEU A 77 2.99 8.05 -18.94
CA LEU A 77 2.17 8.51 -17.83
C LEU A 77 1.50 7.37 -17.05
N TYR A 78 1.15 6.26 -17.75
CA TYR A 78 0.28 5.21 -17.18
C TYR A 78 0.87 3.80 -17.35
N GLY A 79 2.17 3.69 -17.59
CA GLY A 79 2.83 2.41 -17.83
C GLY A 79 2.82 1.49 -16.61
N GLY A 80 2.88 0.17 -16.86
CA GLY A 80 2.86 -0.85 -15.82
C GLY A 80 3.95 -0.70 -14.76
N LYS A 81 5.12 -0.18 -15.14
CA LYS A 81 6.25 0.06 -14.22
C LYS A 81 5.90 0.90 -13.00
N TYR A 82 4.92 1.78 -13.13
CA TYR A 82 4.48 2.65 -12.04
C TYR A 82 3.70 1.93 -10.94
N ALA A 83 3.27 0.68 -11.19
CA ALA A 83 2.64 -0.13 -10.15
C ALA A 83 3.64 -0.80 -9.18
N THR A 84 4.94 -0.58 -9.35
CA THR A 84 6.00 -1.18 -8.52
C THR A 84 7.19 -0.24 -8.29
N ASP A 85 7.04 1.07 -8.54
CA ASP A 85 8.15 2.04 -8.44
C ASP A 85 8.39 2.57 -7.01
N GLY A 86 7.58 2.13 -6.04
CA GLY A 86 7.67 2.54 -4.64
C GLY A 86 7.00 3.87 -4.34
N GLY A 87 6.26 4.44 -5.29
CA GLY A 87 5.64 5.76 -5.21
C GLY A 87 4.11 5.72 -5.19
N MET A 88 3.52 6.80 -4.64
CA MET A 88 2.08 7.07 -4.70
C MET A 88 1.77 8.31 -5.55
N GLN A 89 2.76 8.78 -6.31
CA GLN A 89 2.65 9.95 -7.21
C GLN A 89 2.41 9.54 -8.66
N THR A 90 2.76 8.32 -8.99
CA THR A 90 2.64 7.68 -10.28
C THR A 90 1.63 6.55 -10.20
N LEU A 91 1.08 6.13 -11.35
CA LEU A 91 0.13 5.02 -11.36
C LEU A 91 0.15 4.30 -12.72
N TRP A 92 -0.15 3.00 -12.71
CA TRP A 92 -0.64 2.34 -13.89
C TRP A 92 -2.14 2.56 -14.04
N ARG A 93 -2.60 2.78 -15.29
CA ARG A 93 -4.03 2.80 -15.64
C ARG A 93 -4.28 1.97 -16.89
N ALA A 94 -5.26 1.07 -16.82
CA ALA A 94 -5.67 0.27 -17.97
C ALA A 94 -6.48 1.09 -18.98
N ALA A 95 -6.57 0.61 -20.21
CA ALA A 95 -7.47 1.14 -21.22
C ALA A 95 -8.92 0.66 -21.03
N ASP A 96 -9.08 -0.59 -20.57
CA ASP A 96 -10.35 -1.29 -20.46
C ASP A 96 -10.73 -1.58 -19.01
N THR A 97 -12.00 -1.93 -18.76
CA THR A 97 -12.52 -2.27 -17.44
C THR A 97 -12.08 -3.66 -16.96
N ILE A 98 -11.67 -4.54 -17.87
CA ILE A 98 -11.06 -5.83 -17.57
C ILE A 98 -9.58 -5.74 -17.92
N ALA A 99 -8.71 -6.04 -16.99
CA ALA A 99 -7.28 -5.85 -17.19
C ALA A 99 -6.43 -6.80 -16.34
N THR A 100 -5.19 -7.00 -16.77
CA THR A 100 -4.21 -7.78 -16.01
C THR A 100 -2.90 -7.01 -15.85
N LEU A 101 -2.24 -7.24 -14.72
CA LEU A 101 -0.86 -6.83 -14.46
C LEU A 101 -0.04 -8.07 -14.12
N THR A 102 0.99 -8.37 -14.91
CA THR A 102 1.94 -9.44 -14.60
C THR A 102 3.24 -8.81 -14.10
N ILE A 103 3.64 -9.15 -12.88
CA ILE A 103 4.84 -8.66 -12.20
C ILE A 103 5.88 -9.75 -12.22
N MET A 104 7.10 -9.43 -12.70
CA MET A 104 8.24 -10.33 -12.63
C MET A 104 8.85 -10.25 -11.23
N LEU A 105 8.99 -11.38 -10.56
CA LEU A 105 9.50 -11.44 -9.19
C LEU A 105 10.82 -12.19 -9.12
N PRO A 106 11.72 -11.82 -8.18
CA PRO A 106 12.80 -12.69 -7.80
C PRO A 106 12.20 -13.98 -7.22
N GLN A 107 12.80 -15.14 -7.50
CA GLN A 107 12.33 -16.42 -6.95
C GLN A 107 12.62 -16.53 -5.45
N LYS A 108 12.00 -15.65 -4.68
CA LYS A 108 12.05 -15.62 -3.22
C LYS A 108 10.67 -15.85 -2.63
N PRO A 109 10.57 -16.41 -1.42
CA PRO A 109 9.29 -16.61 -0.77
C PRO A 109 8.62 -15.28 -0.40
N PHE A 110 7.28 -15.22 -0.50
CA PHE A 110 6.46 -14.12 -0.01
C PHE A 110 5.21 -14.64 0.68
N ASN A 111 4.64 -13.87 1.58
CA ASN A 111 3.44 -14.24 2.34
C ASN A 111 2.49 -13.06 2.58
N LYS A 112 2.77 -11.91 1.96
CA LYS A 112 1.93 -10.73 2.05
C LYS A 112 1.94 -9.98 0.73
N ILE A 113 0.75 -9.48 0.33
CA ILE A 113 0.60 -8.55 -0.79
C ILE A 113 -0.20 -7.36 -0.29
N SER A 114 0.19 -6.14 -0.67
CA SER A 114 -0.64 -4.96 -0.52
C SER A 114 -0.81 -4.27 -1.87
N ILE A 115 -2.04 -3.87 -2.18
CA ILE A 115 -2.41 -3.23 -3.44
C ILE A 115 -3.06 -1.90 -3.10
N PHE A 116 -2.57 -0.82 -3.72
CA PHE A 116 -3.09 0.53 -3.55
C PHE A 116 -3.81 0.95 -4.81
N GLU A 117 -5.15 0.98 -4.75
CA GLU A 117 -5.97 1.43 -5.86
C GLU A 117 -5.91 2.96 -5.98
N ALA A 118 -5.76 3.46 -7.21
CA ALA A 118 -5.86 4.88 -7.50
C ALA A 118 -7.32 5.28 -7.67
N CYS A 119 -7.94 5.71 -6.56
CA CYS A 119 -9.32 6.16 -6.54
C CYS A 119 -9.45 7.56 -7.10
N GLU A 120 -10.44 7.78 -7.94
CA GLU A 120 -10.82 9.13 -8.37
C GLU A 120 -11.63 9.82 -7.27
N GLN A 121 -11.41 11.12 -7.12
CA GLN A 121 -12.27 11.96 -6.32
C GLN A 121 -13.31 12.60 -7.25
N HIS A 122 -14.58 12.41 -6.96
CA HIS A 122 -15.68 13.08 -7.63
C HIS A 122 -16.32 14.08 -6.68
N VAL A 123 -16.65 15.24 -7.21
CA VAL A 123 -17.51 16.17 -6.49
C VAL A 123 -18.93 15.64 -6.63
N ALA A 124 -19.58 15.36 -5.52
CA ALA A 124 -20.97 14.91 -5.52
C ALA A 124 -21.91 15.95 -6.15
N PRO A 125 -23.12 15.56 -6.55
CA PRO A 125 -24.08 16.48 -7.18
C PRO A 125 -24.44 17.70 -6.34
N ASP A 126 -24.20 17.66 -5.02
CA ASP A 126 -24.38 18.80 -4.11
C ASP A 126 -23.33 19.91 -4.29
N GLY A 127 -22.25 19.65 -5.05
CA GLY A 127 -21.16 20.58 -5.34
C GLY A 127 -20.19 20.82 -4.18
N PHE A 128 -20.36 20.17 -3.03
CA PHE A 128 -19.57 20.38 -1.81
C PHE A 128 -18.91 19.12 -1.29
N THR A 129 -19.55 17.97 -1.46
CA THR A 129 -19.06 16.69 -0.97
C THR A 129 -18.11 16.08 -2.00
N THR A 130 -16.95 15.58 -1.54
CA THR A 130 -16.03 14.82 -2.38
C THR A 130 -16.20 13.34 -2.09
N GLU A 131 -16.60 12.57 -3.09
CA GLU A 131 -16.73 11.13 -3.01
C GLU A 131 -15.49 10.46 -3.63
N ARG A 132 -15.01 9.40 -3.00
CA ARG A 132 -13.95 8.55 -3.55
C ARG A 132 -14.59 7.39 -4.28
N LEU A 133 -14.22 7.21 -5.54
CA LEU A 133 -14.71 6.12 -6.37
C LEU A 133 -13.66 5.03 -6.49
N ASN A 134 -13.87 3.93 -5.76
CA ASN A 134 -13.15 2.69 -5.97
C ASN A 134 -13.73 1.98 -7.18
N ARG A 135 -12.88 1.58 -8.13
CA ARG A 135 -13.31 1.05 -9.42
C ARG A 135 -13.34 -0.47 -9.45
N ILE A 136 -12.35 -1.10 -8.81
CA ILE A 136 -12.10 -2.53 -8.89
C ILE A 136 -13.05 -3.27 -7.94
N GLN A 137 -13.91 -4.11 -8.52
CA GLN A 137 -14.96 -4.82 -7.79
C GLN A 137 -14.65 -6.31 -7.62
N GLU A 138 -14.12 -6.96 -8.68
CA GLU A 138 -13.76 -8.37 -8.65
C GLU A 138 -12.37 -8.56 -9.23
N TYR A 139 -11.56 -9.35 -8.55
CA TYR A 139 -10.21 -9.65 -8.99
C TYR A 139 -9.69 -10.93 -8.36
N ASN A 140 -8.66 -11.49 -8.96
CA ASN A 140 -7.93 -12.60 -8.39
C ASN A 140 -6.42 -12.37 -8.54
N ILE A 141 -5.65 -13.12 -7.73
CA ILE A 141 -4.20 -13.13 -7.80
C ILE A 141 -3.75 -14.54 -8.13
N GLU A 142 -2.88 -14.63 -9.13
CA GLU A 142 -2.31 -15.87 -9.60
C GLU A 142 -0.79 -15.84 -9.56
N ILE A 143 -0.20 -17.00 -9.37
CA ILE A 143 1.23 -17.24 -9.49
C ILE A 143 1.51 -18.23 -10.61
N LEU A 144 2.68 -18.10 -11.24
CA LEU A 144 3.14 -19.09 -12.21
C LEU A 144 3.83 -20.24 -11.46
N GLU A 145 3.26 -21.42 -11.52
CA GLU A 145 3.78 -22.65 -10.93
C GLU A 145 3.80 -23.75 -12.00
N ASN A 146 4.94 -24.35 -12.29
CA ASN A 146 5.10 -25.39 -13.33
C ASN A 146 4.55 -24.98 -14.71
N ASN A 147 4.81 -23.75 -15.15
CA ASN A 147 4.30 -23.16 -16.40
C ASN A 147 2.76 -23.03 -16.48
N GLN A 148 2.06 -23.16 -15.38
CA GLN A 148 0.61 -22.95 -15.29
C GLN A 148 0.28 -21.86 -14.29
N TRP A 149 -0.76 -21.07 -14.60
CA TRP A 149 -1.27 -20.08 -13.68
C TRP A 149 -2.13 -20.73 -12.62
N LYS A 150 -1.80 -20.48 -11.37
CA LYS A 150 -2.50 -21.00 -10.20
C LYS A 150 -3.05 -19.84 -9.39
N CYS A 151 -4.37 -19.83 -9.22
CA CYS A 151 -5.03 -18.85 -8.38
C CYS A 151 -4.70 -19.11 -6.91
N ILE A 152 -4.29 -18.05 -6.20
CA ILE A 152 -3.95 -18.09 -4.77
C ILE A 152 -4.84 -17.18 -3.93
N TYR A 153 -5.60 -16.29 -4.57
CA TYR A 153 -6.53 -15.39 -3.91
C TYR A 153 -7.63 -14.95 -4.88
N VAL A 154 -8.86 -14.88 -4.39
CA VAL A 154 -10.03 -14.37 -5.13
C VAL A 154 -10.76 -13.38 -4.23
N SER A 155 -11.24 -12.29 -4.80
CA SER A 155 -12.09 -11.32 -4.13
C SER A 155 -13.23 -10.88 -5.05
N ASP A 156 -14.43 -10.87 -4.51
CA ASP A 156 -15.66 -10.31 -5.07
C ASP A 156 -16.10 -9.03 -4.34
N GLU A 157 -15.20 -8.48 -3.52
CA GLU A 157 -15.40 -7.22 -2.79
C GLU A 157 -14.59 -6.10 -3.43
N LEU A 158 -15.05 -4.85 -3.24
CA LEU A 158 -14.30 -3.66 -3.63
C LEU A 158 -12.86 -3.74 -3.10
N MET A 159 -11.89 -3.42 -3.96
CA MET A 159 -10.49 -3.38 -3.56
C MET A 159 -10.24 -2.34 -2.47
N GLY A 160 -10.84 -1.17 -2.62
CA GLY A 160 -10.66 -0.05 -1.71
C GLY A 160 -9.30 0.66 -1.91
N ASP A 161 -9.06 1.69 -1.14
CA ASP A 161 -7.82 2.49 -1.22
C ASP A 161 -6.55 1.65 -1.01
N CYS A 162 -6.65 0.64 -0.14
CA CYS A 162 -5.55 -0.29 0.13
C CYS A 162 -6.11 -1.66 0.51
N LYS A 163 -5.81 -2.67 -0.28
CA LYS A 163 -6.10 -4.07 0.07
C LYS A 163 -4.83 -4.76 0.54
N VAL A 164 -4.88 -5.29 1.75
CA VAL A 164 -3.77 -6.08 2.33
C VAL A 164 -4.19 -7.54 2.45
N ILE A 165 -3.41 -8.41 1.84
CA ILE A 165 -3.65 -9.85 1.81
C ILE A 165 -2.51 -10.55 2.54
N HIS A 166 -2.84 -11.29 3.60
CA HIS A 166 -1.91 -12.13 4.34
C HIS A 166 -2.17 -13.59 3.99
N PHE A 167 -1.13 -14.29 3.56
CA PHE A 167 -1.23 -15.71 3.27
C PHE A 167 -0.79 -16.55 4.47
N PRO A 168 -1.49 -17.65 4.79
CA PRO A 168 -1.12 -18.52 5.91
C PRO A 168 0.18 -19.30 5.65
N LYS A 169 0.59 -19.40 4.39
CA LYS A 169 1.85 -20.00 3.93
C LYS A 169 2.59 -19.07 2.99
N SER A 170 3.89 -19.28 2.84
CA SER A 170 4.66 -18.58 1.83
C SER A 170 4.49 -19.22 0.45
N TYR A 171 4.43 -18.38 -0.57
CA TYR A 171 4.50 -18.75 -1.97
C TYR A 171 5.85 -18.31 -2.55
N GLN A 172 6.28 -18.97 -3.61
CA GLN A 172 7.48 -18.62 -4.36
C GLN A 172 7.18 -18.76 -5.85
N THR A 173 7.47 -17.72 -6.62
CA THR A 173 7.21 -17.69 -8.06
C THR A 173 8.10 -16.67 -8.74
N SER A 174 8.33 -16.87 -10.04
CA SER A 174 8.98 -15.86 -10.90
C SER A 174 7.98 -14.85 -11.48
N LYS A 175 6.66 -15.15 -11.45
CA LYS A 175 5.62 -14.27 -12.01
C LYS A 175 4.37 -14.30 -11.15
N LEU A 176 3.91 -13.12 -10.78
CA LEU A 176 2.64 -12.90 -10.12
C LEU A 176 1.73 -12.11 -11.06
N ARG A 177 0.45 -12.47 -11.13
CA ARG A 177 -0.54 -11.77 -11.96
C ARG A 177 -1.72 -11.32 -11.13
N LEU A 178 -2.03 -10.03 -11.19
CA LEU A 178 -3.31 -9.49 -10.76
C LEU A 178 -4.26 -9.50 -11.95
N ASN A 179 -5.35 -10.25 -11.86
CA ASN A 179 -6.43 -10.24 -12.85
C ASN A 179 -7.61 -9.46 -12.30
N ILE A 180 -7.97 -8.37 -12.93
CA ILE A 180 -9.16 -7.59 -12.62
C ILE A 180 -10.26 -8.05 -13.57
N THR A 181 -11.26 -8.74 -13.03
CA THR A 181 -12.33 -9.36 -13.79
C THR A 181 -13.58 -8.51 -13.89
N ARG A 182 -13.76 -7.57 -12.95
CA ARG A 182 -14.83 -6.57 -13.00
C ARG A 182 -14.38 -5.25 -12.38
N SER A 183 -14.61 -4.18 -13.12
CA SER A 183 -14.38 -2.80 -12.67
C SER A 183 -15.42 -1.88 -13.29
N ILE A 184 -15.86 -0.85 -12.55
CA ILE A 184 -16.86 0.13 -13.03
C ILE A 184 -16.29 1.16 -14.01
N ALA A 185 -14.96 1.30 -14.04
CA ALA A 185 -14.21 2.16 -14.97
C ALA A 185 -12.82 1.54 -15.15
N PRO A 186 -12.02 1.97 -16.15
CA PRO A 186 -10.66 1.46 -16.32
C PRO A 186 -9.86 1.51 -15.02
N PRO A 187 -9.40 0.35 -14.51
CA PRO A 187 -8.72 0.28 -13.23
C PRO A 187 -7.40 1.04 -13.25
N ALA A 188 -7.03 1.58 -12.09
CA ALA A 188 -5.78 2.26 -11.89
C ALA A 188 -5.16 1.85 -10.54
N ILE A 189 -3.86 1.60 -10.55
CA ILE A 189 -3.10 1.12 -9.39
C ILE A 189 -1.91 2.04 -9.18
N TYR A 190 -1.78 2.57 -7.95
CA TYR A 190 -0.59 3.29 -7.53
C TYR A 190 0.57 2.33 -7.28
N GLU A 191 0.33 1.27 -6.47
CA GLU A 191 1.43 0.42 -6.03
C GLU A 191 0.95 -0.99 -5.70
N ILE A 192 1.76 -2.00 -6.03
CA ILE A 192 1.60 -3.40 -5.62
C ILE A 192 2.87 -3.84 -4.91
N ASN A 193 2.76 -4.07 -3.63
CA ASN A 193 3.85 -4.54 -2.79
C ASN A 193 3.73 -6.04 -2.55
N VAL A 194 4.70 -6.81 -3.02
CA VAL A 194 4.87 -8.23 -2.71
C VAL A 194 5.95 -8.36 -1.66
N ILE A 195 5.61 -8.90 -0.50
CA ILE A 195 6.44 -8.79 0.70
C ILE A 195 6.68 -10.18 1.30
N HIS A 196 7.93 -10.45 1.62
CA HIS A 196 8.30 -11.52 2.53
C HIS A 196 8.40 -10.98 3.96
N LYS A 197 7.57 -11.48 4.84
CA LYS A 197 7.62 -11.15 6.26
C LYS A 197 7.99 -12.41 7.04
N ASP A 198 9.13 -12.37 7.71
CA ASP A 198 9.50 -13.42 8.65
C ASP A 198 8.41 -13.57 9.71
N LYS A 199 8.08 -14.80 10.07
CA LYS A 199 7.23 -15.03 11.24
C LYS A 199 7.96 -14.40 12.41
N CYS A 200 7.39 -13.36 13.03
CA CYS A 200 7.85 -12.92 14.34
C CYS A 200 7.80 -14.15 15.25
N SER A 201 8.94 -14.70 15.64
CA SER A 201 9.04 -15.57 16.79
C SER A 201 8.59 -14.71 17.98
N LEU A 202 7.36 -14.91 18.41
CA LEU A 202 6.91 -14.48 19.72
C LEU A 202 7.72 -15.31 20.71
N GLY A 203 8.84 -14.73 21.20
CA GLY A 203 9.56 -15.23 22.35
C GLY A 203 8.90 -14.75 23.63
#